data_9e5d880a87d4efaf82c12ef2b73e9b8b
#
_entry.id   9e5d880a87d4efaf82c12ef2b73e9b8b
#
_cell.length_a   1.000
_cell.length_b   1.000
_cell.length_c   1.000
_cell.angle_alpha   90.00
_cell.angle_beta   90.00
_cell.angle_gamma   90.00
#
_symmetry.space_group_name_H-M   'P 1'
#
loop_
_entity.id
_entity.type
_entity.pdbx_description
1 polymer ?
#
loop_
_entity_poly.entity_id
_entity_poly.type
_entity_poly.pdbx_seq_one_letter_code
_entity_poly.pdbx_strand_id
1 'polypeptide(L)'
;MTFLSDEWLTSATEVAEDRAVAGSFSGAVEVEVGGGPGGKVVSSWTFDDGRLIAVVAEKASDPVVSLTLNYDDARGLVAGTRDLNALFMSGQMKVAGATGPLLELISATKADEFVGFRELLEGVTAD
;
A
#
# COMPACT_ATOMS: atom_id res chain seq x y z
N MET A 1 15.53 6.30 1.37
CA MET A 1 14.87 6.62 0.07
C MET A 1 13.69 7.54 0.31
N THR A 2 13.48 8.47 -0.58
CA THR A 2 12.36 9.40 -0.46
C THR A 2 11.04 8.67 -0.65
N PHE A 3 10.11 8.89 0.27
CA PHE A 3 8.79 8.24 0.23
C PHE A 3 8.10 8.51 -1.11
N LEU A 4 7.57 7.45 -1.71
CA LEU A 4 6.87 7.44 -3.00
C LEU A 4 7.72 7.78 -4.23
N SER A 5 9.05 7.87 -4.09
CA SER A 5 9.92 7.97 -5.26
C SER A 5 9.94 6.62 -6.00
N ASP A 6 10.36 6.64 -7.26
CA ASP A 6 10.46 5.40 -8.04
C ASP A 6 11.37 4.38 -7.33
N GLU A 7 12.46 4.86 -6.74
CA GLU A 7 13.39 4.02 -5.99
C GLU A 7 12.70 3.37 -4.79
N TRP A 8 11.92 4.16 -4.04
CA TRP A 8 11.18 3.65 -2.88
C TRP A 8 10.15 2.61 -3.31
N LEU A 9 9.40 2.89 -4.38
CA LEU A 9 8.38 1.94 -4.87
C LEU A 9 9.02 0.64 -5.31
N THR A 10 10.15 0.71 -6.01
CA THR A 10 10.87 -0.50 -6.42
C THR A 10 11.39 -1.28 -5.22
N SER A 11 11.83 -0.59 -4.17
CA SER A 11 12.38 -1.24 -2.98
C SER A 11 11.35 -2.09 -2.23
N ALA A 12 10.06 -1.81 -2.41
CA ALA A 12 9.01 -2.53 -1.66
C ALA A 12 9.04 -4.03 -1.95
N THR A 13 9.26 -4.44 -3.21
CA THR A 13 9.34 -5.86 -3.54
C THR A 13 10.61 -6.48 -2.98
N GLU A 14 11.71 -5.73 -2.94
CA GLU A 14 12.96 -6.20 -2.35
C GLU A 14 12.83 -6.41 -0.84
N VAL A 15 12.18 -5.46 -0.16
CA VAL A 15 11.93 -5.54 1.28
C VAL A 15 11.03 -6.73 1.61
N ALA A 16 10.04 -7.01 0.76
CA ALA A 16 9.13 -8.14 0.96
C ALA A 16 9.84 -9.50 0.85
N GLU A 17 10.93 -9.57 0.07
CA GLU A 17 11.77 -10.78 -0.07
C GLU A 17 10.97 -12.02 -0.47
N ASP A 18 10.00 -11.86 -1.36
CA ASP A 18 9.16 -12.98 -1.86
C ASP A 18 8.38 -13.70 -0.75
N ARG A 19 8.16 -13.06 0.39
CA ARG A 19 7.36 -13.60 1.48
C ARG A 19 5.91 -13.22 1.31
N ALA A 20 5.01 -14.02 1.90
CA ALA A 20 3.60 -13.65 1.96
C ALA A 20 3.43 -12.55 3.01
N VAL A 21 3.16 -11.32 2.56
CA VAL A 21 3.03 -10.15 3.45
C VAL A 21 1.58 -9.69 3.58
N ALA A 22 0.67 -10.19 2.76
CA ALA A 22 -0.73 -9.77 2.75
C ALA A 22 -1.69 -10.96 2.80
N GLY A 23 -1.42 -11.93 3.69
CA GLY A 23 -2.26 -13.09 3.89
C GLY A 23 -2.36 -13.95 2.63
N SER A 24 -3.57 -14.11 2.11
CA SER A 24 -3.81 -14.80 0.84
C SER A 24 -4.37 -13.86 -0.23
N PHE A 25 -4.21 -12.55 -0.02
CA PHE A 25 -4.73 -11.56 -0.94
C PHE A 25 -4.07 -11.67 -2.32
N SER A 26 -4.87 -11.61 -3.38
CA SER A 26 -4.39 -11.63 -4.76
C SER A 26 -5.07 -10.52 -5.55
N GLY A 27 -4.33 -9.89 -6.45
CA GLY A 27 -4.85 -8.86 -7.33
C GLY A 27 -4.03 -7.59 -7.27
N ALA A 28 -4.41 -6.62 -8.10
CA ALA A 28 -3.74 -5.32 -8.15
C ALA A 28 -4.49 -4.31 -7.28
N VAL A 29 -3.74 -3.60 -6.46
CA VAL A 29 -4.24 -2.48 -5.66
C VAL A 29 -3.67 -1.20 -6.27
N GLU A 30 -4.55 -0.31 -6.71
CA GLU A 30 -4.13 1.00 -7.20
C GLU A 30 -4.15 1.97 -6.02
N VAL A 31 -3.05 2.70 -5.83
CA VAL A 31 -2.94 3.67 -4.74
C VAL A 31 -2.64 5.04 -5.32
N GLU A 32 -3.53 5.99 -5.07
CA GLU A 32 -3.34 7.39 -5.47
C GLU A 32 -3.13 8.22 -4.22
N VAL A 33 -1.98 8.88 -4.14
CA VAL A 33 -1.61 9.72 -3.00
C VAL A 33 -1.44 11.16 -3.48
N GLY A 34 -2.21 12.06 -2.92
CA GLY A 34 -2.17 13.48 -3.29
C GLY A 34 -1.61 14.35 -2.17
N GLY A 35 -1.23 15.58 -2.53
CA GLY A 35 -0.82 16.58 -1.55
C GLY A 35 0.61 16.46 -1.05
N GLY A 36 1.42 15.60 -1.64
CA GLY A 36 2.82 15.47 -1.27
C GLY A 36 3.73 16.48 -1.97
N PRO A 37 5.01 16.53 -1.59
CA PRO A 37 5.96 17.49 -2.17
C PRO A 37 6.20 17.28 -3.66
N GLY A 38 6.03 16.06 -4.15
CA GLY A 38 6.15 15.75 -5.58
C GLY A 38 4.83 15.80 -6.34
N GLY A 39 3.74 16.24 -5.69
CA GLY A 39 2.41 16.24 -6.27
C GLY A 39 1.74 14.88 -6.14
N LYS A 40 0.76 14.61 -7.00
CA LYS A 40 0.01 13.35 -6.97
C LYS A 40 0.87 12.20 -7.50
N VAL A 41 0.89 11.11 -6.76
CA VAL A 41 1.60 9.88 -7.15
C VAL A 41 0.59 8.74 -7.25
N VAL A 42 0.56 8.08 -8.39
CA VAL A 42 -0.29 6.90 -8.61
C VAL A 42 0.65 5.69 -8.72
N SER A 43 0.36 4.64 -7.98
CA SER A 43 1.12 3.41 -8.03
C SER A 43 0.19 2.21 -8.03
N SER A 44 0.65 1.10 -8.58
CA SER A 44 -0.11 -0.15 -8.49
C SER A 44 0.76 -1.23 -7.85
N TRP A 45 0.14 -1.95 -6.92
CA TRP A 45 0.76 -2.97 -6.09
C TRP A 45 0.08 -4.29 -6.40
N THR A 46 0.81 -5.21 -6.99
CA THR A 46 0.26 -6.49 -7.42
C THR A 46 0.67 -7.59 -6.46
N PHE A 47 -0.33 -8.31 -5.96
CA PHE A 47 -0.12 -9.42 -5.01
C PHE A 47 -0.55 -10.73 -5.66
N ASP A 48 0.12 -11.81 -5.29
CA ASP A 48 -0.23 -13.17 -5.67
C ASP A 48 -0.11 -14.05 -4.44
N ASP A 49 -1.27 -14.49 -3.94
CA ASP A 49 -1.36 -15.31 -2.72
C ASP A 49 -0.58 -14.65 -1.57
N GLY A 50 -0.78 -13.35 -1.41
CA GLY A 50 -0.17 -12.55 -0.35
C GLY A 50 1.24 -12.05 -0.62
N ARG A 51 1.87 -12.50 -1.68
CA ARG A 51 3.23 -12.06 -2.02
C ARG A 51 3.17 -10.84 -2.92
N LEU A 52 3.98 -9.84 -2.59
CA LEU A 52 4.08 -8.63 -3.40
C LEU A 52 5.01 -8.90 -4.58
N ILE A 53 4.45 -9.01 -5.78
CA ILE A 53 5.22 -9.40 -6.95
C ILE A 53 5.64 -8.22 -7.83
N ALA A 54 4.95 -7.08 -7.73
CA ALA A 54 5.32 -5.91 -8.53
C ALA A 54 4.77 -4.64 -7.90
N VAL A 55 5.54 -3.56 -7.98
CA VAL A 55 5.08 -2.20 -7.65
C VAL A 55 5.55 -1.30 -8.78
N VAL A 56 4.61 -0.63 -9.45
CA VAL A 56 4.93 0.28 -10.55
C VAL A 56 4.27 1.63 -10.33
N ALA A 57 4.91 2.68 -10.83
CA ALA A 57 4.44 4.07 -10.66
C ALA A 57 3.45 4.45 -11.76
N GLU A 58 2.40 3.65 -11.91
CA GLU A 58 1.36 3.90 -12.91
C GLU A 58 0.04 3.27 -12.48
N LYS A 59 -1.03 3.63 -13.19
CA LYS A 59 -2.36 3.08 -12.90
C LYS A 59 -2.40 1.59 -13.25
N ALA A 60 -3.16 0.84 -12.45
CA ALA A 60 -3.45 -0.55 -12.76
C ALA A 60 -4.49 -0.63 -13.88
N SER A 61 -4.34 -1.63 -14.77
CA SER A 61 -5.29 -1.82 -15.86
C SER A 61 -6.63 -2.39 -15.36
N ASP A 62 -6.60 -3.18 -14.30
CA ASP A 62 -7.79 -3.82 -13.75
C ASP A 62 -7.62 -4.05 -12.25
N PRO A 63 -7.61 -2.97 -11.44
CA PRO A 63 -7.41 -3.12 -10.00
C PRO A 63 -8.64 -3.74 -9.33
N VAL A 64 -8.41 -4.64 -8.38
CA VAL A 64 -9.50 -5.19 -7.56
C VAL A 64 -9.91 -4.19 -6.47
N VAL A 65 -8.99 -3.31 -6.07
CA VAL A 65 -9.24 -2.26 -5.10
C VAL A 65 -8.45 -1.02 -5.52
N SER A 66 -9.08 0.16 -5.42
CA SER A 66 -8.40 1.44 -5.63
C SER A 66 -8.53 2.28 -4.37
N LEU A 67 -7.41 2.83 -3.90
CA LEU A 67 -7.35 3.65 -2.69
C LEU A 67 -6.89 5.05 -3.07
N THR A 68 -7.57 6.07 -2.55
CA THR A 68 -7.19 7.47 -2.74
C THR A 68 -7.09 8.13 -1.38
N LEU A 69 -5.92 8.66 -1.04
CA LEU A 69 -5.68 9.28 0.25
C LEU A 69 -4.63 10.38 0.13
N ASN A 70 -4.47 11.17 1.20
CA ASN A 70 -3.48 12.24 1.19
C ASN A 70 -2.10 11.72 1.61
N TYR A 71 -1.09 12.54 1.36
CA TYR A 71 0.31 12.20 1.62
C TYR A 71 0.57 11.88 3.10
N ASP A 72 0.05 12.70 4.02
CA ASP A 72 0.30 12.50 5.44
C ASP A 72 -0.30 11.19 5.94
N ASP A 73 -1.50 10.83 5.48
CA ASP A 73 -2.13 9.58 5.84
C ASP A 73 -1.37 8.39 5.25
N ALA A 74 -0.94 8.50 3.99
CA ALA A 74 -0.16 7.45 3.35
C ALA A 74 1.18 7.24 4.07
N ARG A 75 1.84 8.33 4.42
CA ARG A 75 3.11 8.26 5.17
C ARG A 75 2.90 7.61 6.52
N GLY A 76 1.77 7.95 7.18
CA GLY A 76 1.40 7.36 8.47
C GLY A 76 1.11 5.88 8.40
N LEU A 77 0.58 5.40 7.27
CA LEU A 77 0.37 3.95 7.08
C LEU A 77 1.70 3.20 7.12
N VAL A 78 2.73 3.75 6.49
CA VAL A 78 4.07 3.13 6.50
C VAL A 78 4.71 3.24 7.88
N ALA A 79 4.58 4.39 8.53
CA ALA A 79 5.14 4.61 9.86
C ALA A 79 4.39 3.87 10.98
N GLY A 80 3.18 3.41 10.71
CA GLY A 80 2.36 2.73 11.72
C GLY A 80 1.54 3.67 12.60
N THR A 81 1.49 4.96 12.26
CA THR A 81 0.71 5.97 13.01
C THR A 81 -0.71 6.14 12.46
N ARG A 82 -1.00 5.52 11.33
CA ARG A 82 -2.34 5.47 10.73
C ARG A 82 -2.71 4.02 10.47
N ASP A 83 -3.99 3.72 10.55
CA ASP A 83 -4.53 2.38 10.33
C ASP A 83 -5.45 2.41 9.11
N LEU A 84 -5.29 1.45 8.20
CA LEU A 84 -6.05 1.40 6.95
C LEU A 84 -7.56 1.38 7.21
N ASN A 85 -7.99 0.55 8.15
CA ASN A 85 -9.40 0.45 8.50
C ASN A 85 -9.95 1.76 9.06
N ALA A 86 -9.17 2.42 9.92
CA ALA A 86 -9.57 3.69 10.52
C ALA A 86 -9.70 4.79 9.46
N LEU A 87 -8.79 4.84 8.51
CA LEU A 87 -8.86 5.81 7.40
C LEU A 87 -10.09 5.57 6.54
N PHE A 88 -10.42 4.32 6.29
CA PHE A 88 -11.61 3.95 5.53
C PHE A 88 -12.88 4.35 6.30
N MET A 89 -12.98 3.97 7.56
CA MET A 89 -14.17 4.22 8.39
C MET A 89 -14.41 5.71 8.64
N SER A 90 -13.36 6.52 8.71
CA SER A 90 -13.48 7.96 8.94
C SER A 90 -13.74 8.77 7.65
N GLY A 91 -13.66 8.12 6.48
CA GLY A 91 -13.83 8.79 5.20
C GLY A 91 -12.61 9.57 4.71
N GLN A 92 -11.47 9.45 5.41
CA GLN A 92 -10.23 10.11 4.99
C GLN A 92 -9.59 9.44 3.79
N MET A 93 -9.91 8.16 3.57
CA MET A 93 -9.46 7.42 2.40
C MET A 93 -10.67 7.02 1.58
N LYS A 94 -10.64 7.33 0.29
CA LYS A 94 -11.69 6.91 -0.64
C LYS A 94 -11.31 5.56 -1.23
N VAL A 95 -12.30 4.69 -1.37
CA VAL A 95 -12.11 3.34 -1.86
C VAL A 95 -13.06 3.07 -3.00
N ALA A 96 -12.54 2.45 -4.06
CA ALA A 96 -13.36 1.92 -5.16
C ALA A 96 -13.01 0.44 -5.34
N GLY A 97 -13.99 -0.34 -5.81
CA GLY A 97 -13.80 -1.77 -6.04
C GLY A 97 -14.78 -2.60 -5.24
N ALA A 98 -14.61 -3.92 -5.29
CA ALA A 98 -15.50 -4.85 -4.61
C ALA A 98 -15.22 -4.88 -3.11
N THR A 99 -16.29 -5.05 -2.32
CA THR A 99 -16.19 -5.09 -0.86
C THR A 99 -15.36 -6.27 -0.36
N GLY A 100 -15.51 -7.45 -0.98
CA GLY A 100 -14.78 -8.64 -0.56
C GLY A 100 -13.27 -8.47 -0.57
N PRO A 101 -12.66 -8.09 -1.71
CA PRO A 101 -11.22 -7.81 -1.76
C PRO A 101 -10.78 -6.71 -0.80
N LEU A 102 -11.59 -5.66 -0.62
CA LEU A 102 -11.26 -4.59 0.31
C LEU A 102 -11.15 -5.10 1.74
N LEU A 103 -12.13 -5.88 2.19
CA LEU A 103 -12.13 -6.42 3.55
C LEU A 103 -10.97 -7.39 3.75
N GLU A 104 -10.64 -8.18 2.73
CA GLU A 104 -9.50 -9.09 2.77
C GLU A 104 -8.19 -8.30 2.93
N LEU A 105 -8.04 -7.21 2.17
CA LEU A 105 -6.84 -6.36 2.27
C LEU A 105 -6.73 -5.72 3.66
N ILE A 106 -7.82 -5.16 4.17
CA ILE A 106 -7.84 -4.55 5.51
C ILE A 106 -7.43 -5.57 6.57
N SER A 107 -7.99 -6.78 6.49
CA SER A 107 -7.65 -7.86 7.42
C SER A 107 -6.17 -8.24 7.32
N ALA A 108 -5.65 -8.34 6.09
CA ALA A 108 -4.26 -8.70 5.86
C ALA A 108 -3.29 -7.68 6.48
N THR A 109 -3.64 -6.38 6.46
CA THR A 109 -2.77 -5.34 7.01
C THR A 109 -2.61 -5.42 8.54
N LYS A 110 -3.45 -6.20 9.21
CA LYS A 110 -3.38 -6.38 10.66
C LYS A 110 -2.55 -7.60 11.06
N ALA A 111 -2.18 -8.44 10.10
CA ALA A 111 -1.40 -9.64 10.39
C ALA A 111 0.07 -9.30 10.65
N ASP A 112 0.73 -10.13 11.47
CA ASP A 112 2.12 -9.91 11.85
C ASP A 112 3.06 -9.83 10.65
N GLU A 113 2.79 -10.62 9.61
CA GLU A 113 3.59 -10.62 8.38
C GLU A 113 3.56 -9.26 7.69
N PHE A 114 2.39 -8.63 7.63
CA PHE A 114 2.27 -7.30 7.05
C PHE A 114 2.95 -6.26 7.93
N VAL A 115 2.76 -6.34 9.24
CA VAL A 115 3.39 -5.40 10.17
C VAL A 115 4.91 -5.48 10.04
N GLY A 116 5.48 -6.66 9.94
CA GLY A 116 6.93 -6.84 9.74
C GLY A 116 7.41 -6.22 8.43
N PHE A 117 6.67 -6.43 7.34
CA PHE A 117 6.97 -5.83 6.06
C PHE A 117 6.92 -4.30 6.14
N ARG A 118 5.87 -3.75 6.74
CA ARG A 118 5.70 -2.32 6.92
C ARG A 118 6.87 -1.71 7.70
N GLU A 119 7.29 -2.36 8.76
CA GLU A 119 8.41 -1.88 9.58
C GLU A 119 9.72 -1.87 8.78
N LEU A 120 9.96 -2.87 7.97
CA LEU A 120 11.13 -2.91 7.09
C LEU A 120 11.06 -1.80 6.04
N LEU A 121 9.88 -1.56 5.49
CA LEU A 121 9.67 -0.50 4.51
C LEU A 121 9.88 0.87 5.15
N GLU A 122 9.42 1.06 6.38
CA GLU A 122 9.69 2.29 7.15
C GLU A 122 11.20 2.49 7.33
N GLY A 123 11.93 1.42 7.57
CA GLY A 123 13.39 1.48 7.78
C GLY A 123 14.16 1.99 6.57
N VAL A 124 13.62 1.86 5.35
CA VAL A 124 14.27 2.36 4.13
C VAL A 124 13.70 3.71 3.68
N THR A 125 12.77 4.26 4.43
CA THR A 125 12.11 5.52 4.11
C THR A 125 12.85 6.67 4.81
N ALA A 126 13.25 7.67 4.02
CA ALA A 126 13.98 8.84 4.51
C ALA A 126 13.13 10.08 4.33
N ASP A 127 12.36 10.46 5.32
CA ASP A 127 11.73 11.79 5.39
C ASP A 127 10.93 11.98 6.66
#